data_728079a234948315afd587fc160af53e
#
_entry.id   728079a234948315afd587fc160af53e
#
_cell.length_a   1.000
_cell.length_b   1.000
_cell.length_c   1.000
_cell.angle_alpha   90.00
_cell.angle_beta   90.00
_cell.angle_gamma   90.00
#
_symmetry.space_group_name_H-M   'P 1'
#
loop_
_entity.id
_entity.type
_entity.pdbx_description
1 polymer ?
#
loop_
_entity_poly.entity_id
_entity_poly.type
_entity_poly.pdbx_seq_one_letter_code
_entity_poly.pdbx_strand_id
1 'polypeptide(L)'
;MRKVILSGMLCCALTATFTIDAVAANSALVSPDRRISVALFIDAHDQAQYQISQDRQPVLLASGLGLALSDRQFLNNIRSIKPSDITQINEHYQLYSGKQSQVDYSANQQQFVLTNDKMQQLEITFRVSNDGVAFRYRALEDKRIDKQSPKPVSVVEEYTRFNLPQQSRAWLQPIAEAQTGWEHTNPSYEEHYQMDIPVEQPSPSSAGWVFPALFKISNKTDNTWMAITEAGVTANDYASRLQARSPKGEYAIGLPMAAEVFTGKALLSHGTLPLQTPWRVIAIGSLATIADSTLGTDLAEPSAMDTRFIKPGIASWSWGLLKDDATVYSVQQQFIDHAADMHWQYTLIDGDWDQKIGDDKLKHLVDYAAGKNVGIWVWYNSSGDWNTTKYSPKSRLLTAETRQQEFAKLHNLGVKGVKIDFFAGDGQSMMAY
;
A
#
# COMPACT_ATOMS: atom_id res chain seq x y z
N MET A 1 -73.77 -40.73 -3.57
CA MET A 1 -72.91 -40.22 -4.70
C MET A 1 -72.64 -38.77 -4.47
N ARG A 2 -71.45 -38.46 -4.01
CA ARG A 2 -70.97 -37.08 -3.88
C ARG A 2 -69.70 -36.92 -4.79
N LYS A 3 -69.82 -36.08 -5.79
CA LYS A 3 -68.71 -35.71 -6.70
C LYS A 3 -67.76 -34.73 -5.97
N VAL A 4 -66.53 -35.10 -5.89
CA VAL A 4 -65.43 -34.20 -5.46
C VAL A 4 -64.88 -33.55 -6.70
N ILE A 5 -64.91 -32.22 -6.74
CA ILE A 5 -64.28 -31.40 -7.79
C ILE A 5 -62.89 -31.03 -7.27
N LEU A 6 -61.85 -31.52 -7.95
CA LEU A 6 -60.44 -31.10 -7.72
C LEU A 6 -60.18 -29.82 -8.55
N SER A 7 -59.92 -28.71 -7.85
CA SER A 7 -59.50 -27.45 -8.48
C SER A 7 -57.96 -27.42 -8.50
N GLY A 8 -57.39 -27.55 -9.69
CA GLY A 8 -55.93 -27.43 -9.88
C GLY A 8 -55.51 -25.98 -9.90
N MET A 9 -54.66 -25.58 -8.97
CA MET A 9 -54.03 -24.26 -8.91
C MET A 9 -52.72 -24.30 -9.72
N LEU A 10 -52.75 -23.67 -10.88
CA LEU A 10 -51.58 -23.53 -11.76
C LEU A 10 -50.67 -22.39 -11.20
N CYS A 11 -49.56 -22.76 -10.59
CA CYS A 11 -48.56 -21.81 -10.10
C CYS A 11 -47.64 -21.41 -11.26
N CYS A 12 -47.87 -20.23 -11.85
CA CYS A 12 -46.94 -19.62 -12.81
C CYS A 12 -45.72 -19.11 -12.07
N ALA A 13 -44.62 -19.84 -12.15
CA ALA A 13 -43.32 -19.35 -11.74
C ALA A 13 -42.81 -18.33 -12.81
N LEU A 14 -42.83 -17.04 -12.50
CA LEU A 14 -42.13 -16.02 -13.26
C LEU A 14 -40.63 -16.19 -13.02
N THR A 15 -39.95 -16.82 -13.95
CA THR A 15 -38.49 -16.72 -14.05
C THR A 15 -38.14 -15.36 -14.63
N ALA A 16 -37.74 -14.42 -13.79
CA ALA A 16 -37.13 -13.19 -14.22
C ALA A 16 -35.74 -13.51 -14.80
N THR A 17 -35.66 -13.62 -16.10
CA THR A 17 -34.38 -13.62 -16.83
C THR A 17 -33.84 -12.19 -16.79
N PHE A 18 -32.85 -11.92 -15.95
CA PHE A 18 -32.03 -10.71 -16.06
C PHE A 18 -31.21 -10.85 -17.33
N THR A 19 -31.65 -10.20 -18.40
CA THR A 19 -30.81 -9.90 -19.55
C THR A 19 -29.81 -8.86 -19.12
N ILE A 20 -28.54 -9.27 -18.94
CA ILE A 20 -27.41 -8.35 -18.88
C ILE A 20 -27.32 -7.80 -20.31
N ASP A 21 -27.77 -6.56 -20.52
CA ASP A 21 -27.48 -5.82 -21.74
C ASP A 21 -25.95 -5.76 -21.88
N ALA A 22 -25.45 -6.47 -22.88
CA ALA A 22 -24.05 -6.44 -23.26
C ALA A 22 -23.73 -5.03 -23.82
N VAL A 23 -23.38 -4.12 -22.93
CA VAL A 23 -22.65 -2.90 -23.32
C VAL A 23 -21.39 -3.38 -24.01
N ALA A 24 -21.14 -2.88 -25.22
CA ALA A 24 -20.05 -3.26 -26.08
C ALA A 24 -18.74 -3.39 -25.29
N ALA A 25 -18.32 -4.63 -25.07
CA ALA A 25 -17.09 -4.93 -24.35
C ALA A 25 -15.92 -4.37 -25.16
N ASN A 26 -15.36 -3.25 -24.74
CA ASN A 26 -13.99 -2.92 -25.10
C ASN A 26 -13.14 -4.14 -24.78
N SER A 27 -12.26 -4.55 -25.69
CA SER A 27 -11.42 -5.74 -25.53
C SER A 27 -10.74 -5.71 -24.16
N ALA A 28 -10.99 -6.75 -23.36
CA ALA A 28 -10.38 -6.84 -22.02
C ALA A 28 -8.86 -6.91 -22.14
N LEU A 29 -8.14 -6.17 -21.31
CA LEU A 29 -6.70 -6.34 -21.16
C LEU A 29 -6.46 -7.64 -20.39
N VAL A 30 -5.60 -8.52 -20.90
CA VAL A 30 -5.35 -9.85 -20.33
C VAL A 30 -3.90 -10.02 -19.92
N SER A 31 -3.65 -10.90 -18.93
CA SER A 31 -2.30 -11.32 -18.55
C SER A 31 -1.58 -12.05 -19.69
N PRO A 32 -0.23 -12.17 -19.68
CA PRO A 32 0.53 -12.91 -20.67
C PRO A 32 0.04 -14.37 -20.84
N ASP A 33 -0.30 -15.04 -19.73
CA ASP A 33 -0.87 -16.41 -19.71
C ASP A 33 -2.38 -16.47 -20.01
N ARG A 34 -3.05 -15.32 -20.18
CA ARG A 34 -4.48 -15.14 -20.48
C ARG A 34 -5.45 -15.64 -19.39
N ARG A 35 -4.99 -15.85 -18.17
CA ARG A 35 -5.84 -16.32 -17.08
C ARG A 35 -6.52 -15.17 -16.35
N ILE A 36 -5.84 -14.03 -16.19
CA ILE A 36 -6.37 -12.83 -15.55
C ILE A 36 -6.78 -11.83 -16.63
N SER A 37 -7.91 -11.20 -16.47
CA SER A 37 -8.40 -10.15 -17.38
C SER A 37 -9.06 -9.01 -16.63
N VAL A 38 -8.88 -7.78 -17.13
CA VAL A 38 -9.57 -6.60 -16.64
C VAL A 38 -10.36 -5.95 -17.78
N ALA A 39 -11.62 -5.61 -17.51
CA ALA A 39 -12.49 -4.89 -18.43
C ALA A 39 -12.86 -3.53 -17.82
N LEU A 40 -12.81 -2.46 -18.65
CA LEU A 40 -13.26 -1.12 -18.29
C LEU A 40 -14.51 -0.77 -19.09
N PHE A 41 -15.46 -0.09 -18.43
CA PHE A 41 -16.69 0.36 -19.08
C PHE A 41 -17.26 1.59 -18.35
N ILE A 42 -18.23 2.24 -18.95
CA ILE A 42 -19.04 3.30 -18.34
C ILE A 42 -20.39 2.67 -17.98
N ASP A 43 -20.84 2.84 -16.76
CA ASP A 43 -22.14 2.34 -16.30
C ASP A 43 -23.31 3.26 -16.69
N ALA A 44 -24.54 2.87 -16.32
CA ALA A 44 -25.77 3.63 -16.60
C ALA A 44 -25.84 5.00 -15.87
N HIS A 45 -24.91 5.27 -14.95
CA HIS A 45 -24.82 6.52 -14.20
C HIS A 45 -23.65 7.41 -14.69
N ASP A 46 -23.13 7.14 -15.89
CA ASP A 46 -21.96 7.84 -16.46
C ASP A 46 -20.70 7.73 -15.56
N GLN A 47 -20.53 6.62 -14.82
CA GLN A 47 -19.37 6.36 -13.97
C GLN A 47 -18.43 5.34 -14.61
N ALA A 48 -17.13 5.56 -14.49
CA ALA A 48 -16.14 4.60 -14.93
C ALA A 48 -16.08 3.41 -13.95
N GLN A 49 -16.15 2.20 -14.48
CA GLN A 49 -16.13 0.95 -13.72
C GLN A 49 -15.08 0.02 -14.31
N TYR A 50 -14.54 -0.85 -13.46
CA TYR A 50 -13.70 -1.97 -13.87
C TYR A 50 -14.16 -3.27 -13.23
N GLN A 51 -13.84 -4.39 -13.86
CA GLN A 51 -14.13 -5.73 -13.38
C GLN A 51 -12.91 -6.62 -13.66
N ILE A 52 -12.57 -7.49 -12.72
CA ILE A 52 -11.47 -8.45 -12.90
C ILE A 52 -12.03 -9.87 -12.88
N SER A 53 -11.54 -10.69 -13.83
CA SER A 53 -11.84 -12.12 -13.89
C SER A 53 -10.56 -12.93 -13.88
N GLN A 54 -10.60 -14.11 -13.24
CA GLN A 54 -9.58 -15.15 -13.33
C GLN A 54 -10.22 -16.40 -13.91
N ASP A 55 -9.60 -17.00 -14.94
CA ASP A 55 -10.13 -18.16 -15.66
C ASP A 55 -11.60 -17.96 -16.10
N ARG A 56 -11.95 -16.76 -16.53
CA ARG A 56 -13.30 -16.29 -16.94
C ARG A 56 -14.33 -16.24 -15.81
N GLN A 57 -13.93 -16.39 -14.56
CA GLN A 57 -14.81 -16.21 -13.41
C GLN A 57 -14.52 -14.84 -12.77
N PRO A 58 -15.55 -14.04 -12.49
CA PRO A 58 -15.36 -12.76 -11.80
C PRO A 58 -14.77 -13.01 -10.41
N VAL A 59 -13.67 -12.32 -10.10
CA VAL A 59 -13.02 -12.32 -8.79
C VAL A 59 -13.11 -10.96 -8.11
N LEU A 60 -13.23 -9.89 -8.91
CA LEU A 60 -13.65 -8.57 -8.48
C LEU A 60 -14.84 -8.15 -9.35
N LEU A 61 -15.96 -7.84 -8.73
CA LEU A 61 -17.19 -7.41 -9.42
C LEU A 61 -17.02 -5.98 -9.94
N ALA A 62 -18.02 -5.47 -10.68
CA ALA A 62 -18.00 -4.08 -11.14
C ALA A 62 -17.69 -3.13 -9.99
N SER A 63 -16.62 -2.37 -10.12
CA SER A 63 -16.01 -1.55 -9.09
C SER A 63 -15.72 -0.16 -9.64
N GLY A 64 -16.00 0.89 -8.87
CA GLY A 64 -15.84 2.26 -9.28
C GLY A 64 -14.39 2.68 -9.44
N LEU A 65 -14.15 3.57 -10.41
CA LEU A 65 -12.90 4.27 -10.64
C LEU A 65 -13.12 5.77 -10.64
N GLY A 66 -12.15 6.54 -10.19
CA GLY A 66 -12.19 7.98 -10.30
C GLY A 66 -11.30 8.71 -9.31
N LEU A 67 -11.06 9.97 -9.61
CA LEU A 67 -10.23 10.88 -8.84
C LEU A 67 -10.85 12.26 -8.84
N ALA A 68 -10.84 12.95 -7.69
CA ALA A 68 -11.14 14.36 -7.59
C ALA A 68 -9.88 15.16 -7.26
N LEU A 69 -9.68 16.23 -8.02
CA LEU A 69 -8.71 17.27 -7.74
C LEU A 69 -9.44 18.56 -7.39
N SER A 70 -8.73 19.53 -6.86
CA SER A 70 -9.29 20.82 -6.44
C SER A 70 -10.01 21.60 -7.56
N ASP A 71 -9.72 21.32 -8.83
CA ASP A 71 -10.27 22.01 -10.00
C ASP A 71 -11.10 21.09 -10.94
N ARG A 72 -11.14 19.76 -10.70
CA ARG A 72 -11.80 18.77 -11.55
C ARG A 72 -12.17 17.50 -10.82
N GLN A 73 -13.16 16.77 -11.33
CA GLN A 73 -13.55 15.46 -10.79
C GLN A 73 -13.92 14.47 -11.91
N PHE A 74 -13.70 13.18 -11.59
CA PHE A 74 -13.95 12.05 -12.49
C PHE A 74 -14.74 10.95 -11.76
N LEU A 75 -15.76 11.33 -10.98
CA LEU A 75 -16.68 10.38 -10.36
C LEU A 75 -17.81 10.00 -11.32
N ASN A 76 -18.41 11.01 -11.95
CA ASN A 76 -19.55 10.87 -12.85
C ASN A 76 -19.39 11.77 -14.08
N ASN A 77 -20.39 11.76 -14.99
CA ASN A 77 -20.37 12.50 -16.24
C ASN A 77 -19.18 12.11 -17.15
N ILE A 78 -18.73 10.87 -17.06
CA ILE A 78 -17.73 10.34 -17.99
C ILE A 78 -18.38 10.09 -19.33
N ARG A 79 -17.85 10.73 -20.38
CA ARG A 79 -18.43 10.67 -21.74
C ARG A 79 -17.75 9.66 -22.65
N SER A 80 -16.49 9.35 -22.37
CA SER A 80 -15.78 8.36 -23.17
C SER A 80 -14.59 7.77 -22.41
N ILE A 81 -14.25 6.53 -22.77
CA ILE A 81 -13.02 5.84 -22.41
C ILE A 81 -12.32 5.50 -23.73
N LYS A 82 -11.12 6.02 -23.92
CA LYS A 82 -10.33 5.77 -25.13
C LYS A 82 -9.09 4.95 -24.77
N PRO A 83 -8.99 3.68 -25.22
CA PRO A 83 -7.82 2.85 -25.00
C PRO A 83 -6.65 3.25 -25.90
N SER A 84 -5.42 3.05 -25.45
CA SER A 84 -4.21 3.00 -26.26
C SER A 84 -4.00 1.62 -26.87
N ASP A 85 -2.95 1.45 -27.66
CA ASP A 85 -2.43 0.13 -27.97
C ASP A 85 -1.91 -0.58 -26.71
N ILE A 86 -1.93 -1.92 -26.73
CA ILE A 86 -1.36 -2.75 -25.66
C ILE A 86 0.15 -2.82 -25.85
N THR A 87 0.89 -2.61 -24.75
CA THR A 87 2.34 -2.78 -24.71
C THR A 87 2.70 -3.93 -23.76
N GLN A 88 3.72 -4.71 -24.12
CA GLN A 88 4.28 -5.74 -23.25
C GLN A 88 5.39 -5.14 -22.39
N ILE A 89 5.35 -5.45 -21.12
CA ILE A 89 6.39 -5.11 -20.14
C ILE A 89 7.13 -6.40 -19.82
N ASN A 90 8.45 -6.40 -19.93
CA ASN A 90 9.32 -7.49 -19.53
C ASN A 90 10.51 -6.86 -18.81
N GLU A 91 10.65 -7.13 -17.54
CA GLU A 91 11.68 -6.59 -16.68
C GLU A 91 12.39 -7.73 -15.95
N HIS A 92 13.70 -7.60 -15.80
CA HIS A 92 14.51 -8.52 -15.02
C HIS A 92 15.34 -7.70 -14.03
N TYR A 93 15.24 -8.01 -12.75
CA TYR A 93 15.97 -7.29 -11.71
C TYR A 93 16.32 -8.17 -10.52
N GLN A 94 17.22 -7.66 -9.68
CA GLN A 94 17.68 -8.36 -8.49
C GLN A 94 17.20 -7.63 -7.23
N LEU A 95 16.69 -8.40 -6.24
CA LEU A 95 16.43 -7.94 -4.89
C LEU A 95 17.59 -8.34 -3.97
N TYR A 96 18.03 -7.41 -3.11
CA TYR A 96 19.06 -7.69 -2.11
C TYR A 96 18.57 -8.58 -0.98
N SER A 97 17.28 -8.48 -0.66
CA SER A 97 16.61 -9.30 0.36
C SER A 97 15.15 -9.50 -0.02
N GLY A 98 14.52 -10.50 0.55
CA GLY A 98 13.12 -10.81 0.29
C GLY A 98 12.91 -12.27 -0.07
N LYS A 99 11.76 -12.56 -0.67
CA LYS A 99 11.34 -13.92 -1.02
C LYS A 99 12.13 -14.52 -2.21
N GLN A 100 12.53 -13.65 -3.13
CA GLN A 100 13.26 -14.01 -4.35
C GLN A 100 14.45 -13.07 -4.52
N SER A 101 15.59 -13.57 -5.00
CA SER A 101 16.76 -12.75 -5.33
C SER A 101 16.77 -12.29 -6.78
N GLN A 102 16.20 -13.08 -7.69
CA GLN A 102 16.05 -12.76 -9.12
C GLN A 102 14.56 -12.69 -9.43
N VAL A 103 14.13 -11.65 -10.08
CA VAL A 103 12.73 -11.41 -10.44
C VAL A 103 12.63 -11.22 -11.93
N ASP A 104 11.79 -12.05 -12.57
CA ASP A 104 11.38 -11.94 -13.96
C ASP A 104 9.93 -11.49 -14.01
N TYR A 105 9.70 -10.20 -14.28
CA TYR A 105 8.38 -9.62 -14.36
C TYR A 105 7.89 -9.50 -15.80
N SER A 106 6.69 -10.00 -16.08
CA SER A 106 6.04 -9.89 -17.37
C SER A 106 4.59 -9.47 -17.21
N ALA A 107 4.18 -8.43 -17.92
CA ALA A 107 2.82 -7.91 -17.90
C ALA A 107 2.41 -7.33 -19.26
N ASN A 108 1.11 -7.27 -19.50
CA ASN A 108 0.52 -6.44 -20.56
C ASN A 108 0.04 -5.13 -19.94
N GLN A 109 0.39 -4.01 -20.56
CA GLN A 109 0.00 -2.67 -20.15
C GLN A 109 -0.87 -2.00 -21.18
N GLN A 110 -1.90 -1.27 -20.72
CA GLN A 110 -2.73 -0.43 -21.56
C GLN A 110 -3.14 0.85 -20.82
N GLN A 111 -3.14 1.97 -21.50
CA GLN A 111 -3.63 3.24 -21.00
C GLN A 111 -5.05 3.49 -21.49
N PHE A 112 -5.88 4.07 -20.63
CA PHE A 112 -7.26 4.42 -20.93
C PHE A 112 -7.46 5.90 -20.56
N VAL A 113 -7.82 6.72 -21.54
CA VAL A 113 -8.09 8.14 -21.30
C VAL A 113 -9.59 8.33 -21.11
N LEU A 114 -9.98 8.65 -19.88
CA LEU A 114 -11.34 9.07 -19.55
C LEU A 114 -11.50 10.55 -19.88
N THR A 115 -12.62 10.90 -20.51
CA THR A 115 -12.98 12.31 -20.75
C THR A 115 -14.33 12.60 -20.13
N ASN A 116 -14.42 13.64 -19.29
CA ASN A 116 -15.67 14.08 -18.67
C ASN A 116 -16.44 15.07 -19.57
N ASP A 117 -17.61 15.51 -19.13
CA ASP A 117 -18.47 16.46 -19.83
C ASP A 117 -17.83 17.86 -20.02
N LYS A 118 -16.83 18.20 -19.21
CA LYS A 118 -16.04 19.43 -19.33
C LYS A 118 -14.80 19.28 -20.22
N MET A 119 -14.66 18.14 -20.91
CA MET A 119 -13.51 17.81 -21.78
C MET A 119 -12.17 17.75 -21.01
N GLN A 120 -12.21 17.57 -19.69
CA GLN A 120 -11.03 17.29 -18.89
C GLN A 120 -10.69 15.81 -19.00
N GLN A 121 -9.42 15.46 -18.83
CA GLN A 121 -8.91 14.12 -19.08
C GLN A 121 -8.21 13.53 -17.86
N LEU A 122 -8.52 12.26 -17.59
CA LEU A 122 -7.85 11.39 -16.61
C LEU A 122 -7.35 10.14 -17.34
N GLU A 123 -6.07 9.92 -17.33
CA GLU A 123 -5.47 8.68 -17.81
C GLU A 123 -5.44 7.65 -16.68
N ILE A 124 -5.84 6.42 -17.00
CA ILE A 124 -5.68 5.27 -16.11
C ILE A 124 -4.76 4.28 -16.82
N THR A 125 -3.62 3.98 -16.23
CA THR A 125 -2.71 2.95 -16.74
C THR A 125 -3.00 1.65 -15.99
N PHE A 126 -3.35 0.58 -16.71
CA PHE A 126 -3.45 -0.77 -16.19
C PHE A 126 -2.25 -1.60 -16.59
N ARG A 127 -1.71 -2.40 -15.66
CA ARG A 127 -0.80 -3.53 -15.91
C ARG A 127 -1.46 -4.81 -15.43
N VAL A 128 -1.42 -5.86 -16.24
CA VAL A 128 -1.96 -7.18 -15.92
C VAL A 128 -0.86 -8.21 -16.09
N SER A 129 -0.40 -8.78 -14.99
CA SER A 129 0.59 -9.85 -14.90
C SER A 129 -0.09 -11.19 -14.63
N ASN A 130 0.68 -12.27 -14.57
CA ASN A 130 0.14 -13.62 -14.32
C ASN A 130 -0.32 -13.81 -12.86
N ASP A 131 0.06 -12.91 -11.96
CA ASP A 131 -0.24 -12.93 -10.53
C ASP A 131 -1.08 -11.74 -10.04
N GLY A 132 -1.57 -10.88 -10.97
CA GLY A 132 -2.46 -9.79 -10.56
C GLY A 132 -2.67 -8.67 -11.56
N VAL A 133 -3.31 -7.63 -11.04
CA VAL A 133 -3.66 -6.40 -11.76
C VAL A 133 -3.18 -5.21 -10.95
N ALA A 134 -2.57 -4.25 -11.60
CA ALA A 134 -2.28 -2.96 -11.00
C ALA A 134 -2.78 -1.83 -11.88
N PHE A 135 -3.16 -0.71 -11.25
CA PHE A 135 -3.51 0.51 -11.98
C PHE A 135 -3.14 1.77 -11.20
N ARG A 136 -2.96 2.86 -11.94
CA ARG A 136 -2.74 4.20 -11.37
C ARG A 136 -3.42 5.27 -12.21
N TYR A 137 -3.72 6.38 -11.58
CA TYR A 137 -4.28 7.55 -12.24
C TYR A 137 -3.19 8.55 -12.61
N ARG A 138 -3.41 9.26 -13.71
CA ARG A 138 -2.63 10.42 -14.12
C ARG A 138 -3.56 11.51 -14.63
N ALA A 139 -3.76 12.55 -13.86
CA ALA A 139 -4.54 13.72 -14.28
C ALA A 139 -3.73 14.51 -15.31
N LEU A 140 -4.31 14.69 -16.50
CA LEU A 140 -3.60 15.32 -17.62
C LEU A 140 -3.79 16.84 -17.62
N GLU A 141 -2.83 17.53 -18.23
CA GLU A 141 -2.96 18.96 -18.50
C GLU A 141 -4.18 19.23 -19.38
N ASP A 142 -4.89 20.31 -19.10
CA ASP A 142 -5.90 20.82 -20.02
C ASP A 142 -5.21 21.63 -21.12
N LYS A 143 -5.23 21.09 -22.33
CA LYS A 143 -4.59 21.72 -23.51
C LYS A 143 -5.18 23.10 -23.87
N ARG A 144 -6.31 23.48 -23.28
CA ARG A 144 -6.99 24.77 -23.47
C ARG A 144 -6.52 25.85 -22.51
N ILE A 145 -5.78 25.48 -21.45
CA ILE A 145 -5.25 26.43 -20.46
C ILE A 145 -3.87 26.91 -20.91
N ASP A 146 -3.62 28.21 -20.78
CA ASP A 146 -2.31 28.80 -21.08
C ASP A 146 -1.21 28.18 -20.19
N LYS A 147 -0.18 27.66 -20.83
CA LYS A 147 0.97 27.00 -20.19
C LYS A 147 1.89 27.96 -19.42
N GLN A 148 1.71 29.28 -19.54
CA GLN A 148 2.62 30.26 -18.94
C GLN A 148 2.47 30.41 -17.42
N SER A 149 1.39 29.89 -16.83
CA SER A 149 1.16 29.95 -15.38
C SER A 149 0.38 28.69 -14.91
N PRO A 150 1.06 27.55 -14.79
CA PRO A 150 0.41 26.32 -14.30
C PRO A 150 -0.07 26.55 -12.86
N LYS A 151 -1.38 26.39 -12.64
CA LYS A 151 -1.94 26.47 -11.29
C LYS A 151 -1.73 25.14 -10.58
N PRO A 152 -1.28 25.15 -9.32
CA PRO A 152 -1.20 23.93 -8.54
C PRO A 152 -2.60 23.36 -8.29
N VAL A 153 -2.70 22.05 -8.32
CA VAL A 153 -3.89 21.28 -7.97
C VAL A 153 -3.57 20.37 -6.80
N SER A 154 -4.59 19.98 -6.03
CA SER A 154 -4.45 19.03 -4.95
C SER A 154 -5.44 17.89 -5.13
N VAL A 155 -5.06 16.68 -4.74
CA VAL A 155 -6.00 15.58 -4.58
C VAL A 155 -7.00 15.96 -3.48
N VAL A 156 -8.27 15.67 -3.72
CA VAL A 156 -9.37 15.92 -2.77
C VAL A 156 -9.98 14.59 -2.33
N GLU A 157 -10.19 13.67 -3.28
CA GLU A 157 -10.79 12.37 -3.02
C GLU A 157 -10.41 11.37 -4.10
N GLU A 158 -10.36 10.10 -3.74
CA GLU A 158 -10.21 8.99 -4.68
C GLU A 158 -11.43 8.08 -4.59
N TYR A 159 -12.07 7.82 -5.73
CA TYR A 159 -13.31 7.06 -5.83
C TYR A 159 -13.09 5.58 -6.17
N THR A 160 -11.85 5.11 -6.07
CA THR A 160 -11.50 3.70 -6.27
C THR A 160 -12.27 2.79 -5.31
N ARG A 161 -12.93 1.78 -5.88
CA ARG A 161 -13.69 0.76 -5.16
C ARG A 161 -13.16 -0.63 -5.47
N PHE A 162 -13.44 -1.56 -4.56
CA PHE A 162 -13.13 -2.98 -4.67
C PHE A 162 -14.38 -3.77 -4.22
N ASN A 163 -15.21 -4.13 -5.17
CA ASN A 163 -16.48 -4.82 -4.90
C ASN A 163 -16.27 -6.33 -4.94
N LEU A 164 -16.19 -6.95 -3.76
CA LEU A 164 -15.93 -8.37 -3.59
C LEU A 164 -17.23 -9.19 -3.58
N PRO A 165 -17.23 -10.46 -4.04
CA PRO A 165 -18.35 -11.36 -3.86
C PRO A 165 -18.73 -11.50 -2.39
N GLN A 166 -20.02 -11.39 -2.05
CA GLN A 166 -20.52 -11.23 -0.68
C GLN A 166 -20.12 -12.33 0.31
N GLN A 167 -19.90 -13.55 -0.14
CA GLN A 167 -19.50 -14.66 0.73
C GLN A 167 -17.98 -14.76 0.91
N SER A 168 -17.22 -13.80 0.39
CA SER A 168 -15.77 -13.74 0.58
C SER A 168 -15.41 -13.48 2.04
N ARG A 169 -14.19 -13.85 2.41
CA ARG A 169 -13.66 -13.70 3.78
C ARG A 169 -12.43 -12.80 3.75
N ALA A 170 -12.17 -12.15 4.86
CA ALA A 170 -11.09 -11.17 4.96
C ALA A 170 -10.19 -11.40 6.18
N TRP A 171 -8.92 -11.05 6.03
CA TRP A 171 -7.89 -10.96 7.07
C TRP A 171 -7.34 -9.54 7.02
N LEU A 172 -7.73 -8.72 7.97
CA LEU A 172 -7.50 -7.28 7.94
C LEU A 172 -6.98 -6.77 9.28
N GLN A 173 -6.03 -5.86 9.23
CA GLN A 173 -5.57 -5.13 10.40
C GLN A 173 -6.28 -3.77 10.45
N PRO A 174 -6.98 -3.43 11.54
CA PRO A 174 -7.48 -2.07 11.72
C PRO A 174 -6.30 -1.10 11.90
N ILE A 175 -6.49 0.15 11.49
CA ILE A 175 -5.56 1.23 11.83
C ILE A 175 -6.12 2.00 13.02
N ALA A 176 -5.30 2.30 14.01
CA ALA A 176 -5.71 3.15 15.11
C ALA A 176 -5.97 4.59 14.64
N GLU A 177 -6.94 5.25 15.24
CA GLU A 177 -7.08 6.69 15.07
C GLU A 177 -5.81 7.38 15.57
N ALA A 178 -5.45 8.48 14.91
CA ALA A 178 -4.26 9.24 15.26
C ALA A 178 -4.23 9.57 16.75
N GLN A 179 -3.10 9.30 17.40
CA GLN A 179 -2.83 9.53 18.83
C GLN A 179 -3.69 8.70 19.82
N THR A 180 -4.32 7.60 19.38
CA THR A 180 -5.11 6.72 20.25
C THR A 180 -4.54 5.31 20.38
N GLY A 181 -3.63 4.91 19.50
CA GLY A 181 -2.98 3.60 19.53
C GLY A 181 -1.94 3.49 20.64
N TRP A 182 -1.07 2.50 20.50
CA TRP A 182 0.00 2.22 21.46
C TRP A 182 0.88 3.46 21.71
N GLU A 183 1.13 3.77 23.00
CA GLU A 183 1.89 4.95 23.44
C GLU A 183 1.39 6.28 22.79
N HIS A 184 0.13 6.34 22.42
CA HIS A 184 -0.45 7.48 21.72
C HIS A 184 0.33 7.91 20.47
N THR A 185 0.95 6.94 19.79
CA THR A 185 1.62 7.18 18.51
C THR A 185 0.63 7.55 17.41
N ASN A 186 1.13 8.12 16.36
CA ASN A 186 0.29 8.68 15.31
C ASN A 186 0.76 8.19 13.92
N PRO A 187 0.05 7.29 13.26
CA PRO A 187 -0.90 6.32 13.82
C PRO A 187 -0.17 5.09 14.41
N SER A 188 -0.91 4.17 15.03
CA SER A 188 -0.39 2.85 15.35
C SER A 188 -0.70 1.85 14.24
N TYR A 189 0.31 1.04 13.84
CA TYR A 189 0.18 -0.07 12.89
C TYR A 189 0.35 -1.43 13.56
N GLU A 190 0.21 -1.50 14.86
CA GLU A 190 0.43 -2.69 15.68
C GLU A 190 -0.87 -3.28 16.25
N GLU A 191 -2.00 -2.97 15.62
CA GLU A 191 -3.30 -3.45 16.06
C GLU A 191 -3.49 -4.94 15.68
N HIS A 192 -4.31 -5.64 16.47
CA HIS A 192 -4.59 -7.06 16.22
C HIS A 192 -5.37 -7.26 14.92
N TYR A 193 -4.88 -8.18 14.09
CA TYR A 193 -5.59 -8.62 12.90
C TYR A 193 -6.97 -9.19 13.24
N GLN A 194 -7.98 -8.78 12.46
CA GLN A 194 -9.27 -9.43 12.41
C GLN A 194 -9.17 -10.58 11.39
N MET A 195 -9.27 -11.81 11.91
CA MET A 195 -8.97 -13.02 11.14
C MET A 195 -10.27 -13.68 10.67
N ASP A 196 -10.33 -14.05 9.37
CA ASP A 196 -11.46 -14.80 8.79
C ASP A 196 -12.83 -14.13 9.03
N ILE A 197 -12.92 -12.82 8.81
CA ILE A 197 -14.15 -12.05 8.99
C ILE A 197 -14.94 -11.95 7.69
N PRO A 198 -16.28 -11.76 7.73
CA PRO A 198 -17.08 -11.42 6.55
C PRO A 198 -16.62 -10.11 5.92
N VAL A 199 -16.63 -10.02 4.58
CA VAL A 199 -16.22 -8.78 3.87
C VAL A 199 -17.11 -7.55 4.15
N GLU A 200 -18.28 -7.74 4.75
CA GLU A 200 -19.18 -6.64 5.17
C GLU A 200 -18.86 -6.11 6.58
N GLN A 201 -18.00 -6.80 7.33
CA GLN A 201 -17.71 -6.42 8.71
C GLN A 201 -16.97 -5.07 8.74
N PRO A 202 -17.49 -4.07 9.46
CA PRO A 202 -16.82 -2.79 9.59
C PRO A 202 -15.55 -2.92 10.45
N SER A 203 -14.58 -2.05 10.20
CA SER A 203 -13.43 -1.89 11.08
C SER A 203 -13.87 -1.49 12.49
N PRO A 204 -13.22 -1.98 13.54
CA PRO A 204 -13.41 -1.46 14.89
C PRO A 204 -12.93 -0.03 15.06
N SER A 205 -12.13 0.49 14.12
CA SER A 205 -11.62 1.86 14.08
C SER A 205 -12.27 2.66 12.95
N SER A 206 -12.62 3.91 13.20
CA SER A 206 -13.12 4.83 12.18
C SER A 206 -12.06 5.18 11.13
N ALA A 207 -10.77 4.99 11.43
CA ALA A 207 -9.66 5.22 10.52
C ALA A 207 -9.54 4.16 9.42
N GLY A 208 -10.21 3.01 9.56
CA GLY A 208 -10.28 1.98 8.52
C GLY A 208 -9.31 0.82 8.70
N TRP A 209 -8.82 0.28 7.57
CA TRP A 209 -7.97 -0.90 7.52
C TRP A 209 -6.66 -0.57 6.81
N VAL A 210 -5.53 -1.02 7.35
CA VAL A 210 -4.20 -0.83 6.73
C VAL A 210 -3.98 -1.79 5.56
N PHE A 211 -3.10 -1.43 4.66
CA PHE A 211 -2.56 -2.32 3.64
C PHE A 211 -1.35 -3.13 4.16
N PRO A 212 -1.12 -4.36 3.65
CA PRO A 212 -1.95 -5.08 2.68
C PRO A 212 -3.22 -5.68 3.29
N ALA A 213 -4.30 -5.71 2.51
CA ALA A 213 -5.57 -6.31 2.86
C ALA A 213 -5.74 -7.65 2.14
N LEU A 214 -5.94 -8.75 2.87
CA LEU A 214 -6.02 -10.10 2.32
C LEU A 214 -7.46 -10.62 2.33
N PHE A 215 -7.87 -11.23 1.21
CA PHE A 215 -9.20 -11.77 1.01
C PHE A 215 -9.16 -13.18 0.44
N LYS A 216 -10.03 -14.07 0.92
CA LYS A 216 -10.37 -15.32 0.25
C LYS A 216 -11.66 -15.10 -0.54
N ILE A 217 -11.58 -15.21 -1.85
CA ILE A 217 -12.67 -14.88 -2.76
C ILE A 217 -13.63 -16.06 -2.87
N SER A 218 -14.91 -15.79 -2.64
CA SER A 218 -15.95 -16.79 -2.86
C SER A 218 -16.22 -16.93 -4.35
N ASN A 219 -15.70 -18.01 -4.92
CA ASN A 219 -15.93 -18.39 -6.32
C ASN A 219 -16.00 -19.92 -6.46
N LYS A 220 -16.22 -20.41 -7.68
CA LYS A 220 -16.39 -21.85 -7.95
C LYS A 220 -15.17 -22.72 -7.62
N THR A 221 -13.97 -22.15 -7.56
CA THR A 221 -12.73 -22.91 -7.33
C THR A 221 -12.38 -23.04 -5.86
N ASP A 222 -12.98 -22.24 -4.98
CA ASP A 222 -12.72 -22.13 -3.52
C ASP A 222 -11.22 -21.99 -3.14
N ASN A 223 -10.37 -21.63 -4.08
CA ASN A 223 -8.93 -21.45 -3.87
C ASN A 223 -8.37 -20.17 -4.48
N THR A 224 -9.23 -19.16 -4.65
CA THR A 224 -8.78 -17.85 -5.13
C THR A 224 -8.61 -16.90 -3.95
N TRP A 225 -7.42 -16.34 -3.85
CA TRP A 225 -7.06 -15.31 -2.90
C TRP A 225 -6.77 -14.01 -3.62
N MET A 226 -6.95 -12.91 -2.90
CA MET A 226 -6.67 -11.57 -3.40
C MET A 226 -5.99 -10.77 -2.29
N ALA A 227 -4.88 -10.13 -2.60
CA ALA A 227 -4.25 -9.16 -1.70
C ALA A 227 -4.30 -7.77 -2.36
N ILE A 228 -4.85 -6.80 -1.65
CA ILE A 228 -4.94 -5.41 -2.10
C ILE A 228 -3.93 -4.59 -1.32
N THR A 229 -3.13 -3.80 -2.04
CA THR A 229 -2.15 -2.89 -1.47
C THR A 229 -1.85 -1.75 -2.44
N GLU A 230 -0.81 -0.98 -2.19
CA GLU A 230 -0.30 0.05 -3.09
C GLU A 230 1.21 -0.09 -3.28
N ALA A 231 1.73 0.48 -4.35
CA ALA A 231 3.16 0.48 -4.66
C ALA A 231 3.59 1.78 -5.35
N GLY A 232 4.89 2.08 -5.29
CA GLY A 232 5.45 3.26 -5.94
C GLY A 232 5.03 4.57 -5.28
N VAL A 233 4.78 4.59 -3.97
CA VAL A 233 4.55 5.81 -3.18
C VAL A 233 5.83 6.64 -3.19
N THR A 234 5.72 7.91 -3.51
CA THR A 234 6.84 8.87 -3.58
C THR A 234 6.67 9.99 -2.57
N ALA A 235 7.68 10.85 -2.46
CA ALA A 235 7.62 12.06 -1.64
C ALA A 235 6.49 13.05 -2.01
N ASN A 236 5.87 12.89 -3.17
CA ASN A 236 4.77 13.74 -3.62
C ASN A 236 3.38 13.12 -3.33
N ASP A 237 3.35 11.91 -2.80
CA ASP A 237 2.14 11.15 -2.57
C ASP A 237 1.79 11.09 -1.08
N TYR A 238 0.54 10.81 -0.78
CA TYR A 238 0.10 10.27 0.50
C TYR A 238 -0.01 8.74 0.36
N ALA A 239 0.13 8.00 1.47
CA ALA A 239 -0.22 6.60 1.48
C ALA A 239 -1.69 6.40 1.81
N SER A 240 -2.33 5.42 1.18
CA SER A 240 -3.75 5.15 1.32
C SER A 240 -4.03 3.92 2.19
N ARG A 241 -5.31 3.70 2.47
CA ARG A 241 -5.86 2.60 3.26
C ARG A 241 -7.23 2.20 2.73
N LEU A 242 -7.90 1.23 3.33
CA LEU A 242 -9.31 0.99 3.06
C LEU A 242 -10.18 1.71 4.11
N GLN A 243 -11.32 2.24 3.68
CA GLN A 243 -12.29 2.85 4.58
C GLN A 243 -12.83 1.84 5.60
N ALA A 244 -13.35 2.35 6.73
CA ALA A 244 -13.83 1.53 7.82
C ALA A 244 -15.06 0.68 7.47
N ARG A 245 -15.87 1.11 6.52
CA ARG A 245 -17.11 0.45 6.10
C ARG A 245 -17.01 -0.09 4.69
N SER A 246 -17.53 -1.29 4.48
CA SER A 246 -17.57 -2.00 3.20
C SER A 246 -18.97 -2.59 2.96
N PRO A 247 -19.98 -1.74 2.72
CA PRO A 247 -21.35 -2.21 2.56
C PRO A 247 -21.45 -3.22 1.39
N LYS A 248 -22.06 -4.38 1.64
CA LYS A 248 -22.19 -5.47 0.67
C LYS A 248 -20.86 -6.00 0.13
N GLY A 249 -19.75 -5.82 0.87
CA GLY A 249 -18.42 -6.24 0.42
C GLY A 249 -17.71 -5.26 -0.53
N GLU A 250 -18.23 -4.04 -0.71
CA GLU A 250 -17.58 -3.00 -1.49
C GLU A 250 -16.68 -2.16 -0.61
N TYR A 251 -15.38 -2.39 -0.70
CA TYR A 251 -14.35 -1.57 -0.06
C TYR A 251 -14.04 -0.33 -0.90
N ALA A 252 -13.59 0.73 -0.24
CA ALA A 252 -13.16 1.97 -0.87
C ALA A 252 -11.81 2.41 -0.35
N ILE A 253 -11.04 3.11 -1.19
CA ILE A 253 -9.82 3.80 -0.74
C ILE A 253 -10.20 4.82 0.33
N GLY A 254 -9.44 4.81 1.42
CA GLY A 254 -9.47 5.79 2.50
C GLY A 254 -8.24 6.69 2.45
N LEU A 255 -8.43 7.92 2.82
CA LEU A 255 -7.37 8.93 2.91
C LEU A 255 -6.81 8.99 4.33
N PRO A 256 -5.57 9.49 4.52
CA PRO A 256 -5.02 9.71 5.84
C PRO A 256 -5.82 10.75 6.65
N MET A 257 -5.81 10.63 7.97
CA MET A 257 -6.47 11.57 8.88
C MET A 257 -5.70 12.89 8.96
N ALA A 258 -6.39 13.97 9.29
CA ALA A 258 -5.83 15.32 9.35
C ALA A 258 -4.62 15.47 10.29
N ALA A 259 -4.49 14.62 11.31
CA ALA A 259 -3.37 14.63 12.24
C ALA A 259 -2.11 13.91 11.72
N GLU A 260 -2.19 13.20 10.59
CA GLU A 260 -1.09 12.40 10.03
C GLU A 260 -0.13 13.22 9.16
N VAL A 261 0.27 14.37 9.63
CA VAL A 261 1.12 15.34 8.93
C VAL A 261 2.18 15.94 9.86
N PHE A 262 3.24 16.47 9.29
CA PHE A 262 4.01 17.50 9.98
C PHE A 262 3.15 18.74 10.17
N THR A 263 3.23 19.37 11.34
CA THR A 263 2.47 20.57 11.68
C THR A 263 2.57 21.62 10.57
N GLY A 264 1.43 22.04 10.05
CA GLY A 264 1.34 23.08 9.01
C GLY A 264 1.79 22.65 7.61
N LYS A 265 1.95 21.35 7.37
CA LYS A 265 2.33 20.78 6.06
C LYS A 265 1.17 20.06 5.39
N ALA A 266 1.36 19.64 4.14
CA ALA A 266 0.32 19.04 3.33
C ALA A 266 -0.06 17.62 3.79
N LEU A 267 -1.36 17.35 3.76
CA LEU A 267 -1.94 16.03 4.01
C LEU A 267 -2.01 15.19 2.73
N LEU A 268 -2.49 15.77 1.64
CA LEU A 268 -2.73 15.08 0.39
C LEU A 268 -1.79 15.58 -0.70
N SER A 269 -1.60 14.76 -1.73
CA SER A 269 -0.76 15.08 -2.88
C SER A 269 -1.19 16.39 -3.54
N HIS A 270 -0.22 17.23 -3.82
CA HIS A 270 -0.42 18.52 -4.49
C HIS A 270 0.74 18.81 -5.44
N GLY A 271 0.47 19.55 -6.49
CA GLY A 271 1.48 19.91 -7.48
C GLY A 271 0.87 20.48 -8.74
N THR A 272 1.66 20.57 -9.78
CA THR A 272 1.21 20.94 -11.11
C THR A 272 0.84 19.70 -11.92
N LEU A 273 -0.05 19.85 -12.89
CA LEU A 273 -0.34 18.77 -13.82
C LEU A 273 0.85 18.53 -14.79
N PRO A 274 1.07 17.29 -15.23
CA PRO A 274 0.30 16.10 -14.90
C PRO A 274 0.59 15.62 -13.48
N LEU A 275 -0.46 15.26 -12.71
CA LEU A 275 -0.35 14.70 -11.37
C LEU A 275 -0.69 13.21 -11.42
N GLN A 276 0.17 12.36 -10.85
CA GLN A 276 0.05 10.91 -10.86
C GLN A 276 -0.14 10.38 -9.44
N THR A 277 -0.91 9.29 -9.30
CA THR A 277 -1.07 8.57 -8.02
C THR A 277 -0.10 7.38 -7.93
N PRO A 278 0.14 6.82 -6.75
CA PRO A 278 0.70 5.49 -6.59
C PRO A 278 -0.13 4.41 -7.30
N TRP A 279 0.48 3.25 -7.51
CA TRP A 279 -0.22 2.09 -8.04
C TRP A 279 -1.17 1.50 -7.00
N ARG A 280 -2.39 1.18 -7.41
CA ARG A 280 -3.30 0.29 -6.69
C ARG A 280 -3.01 -1.12 -7.17
N VAL A 281 -2.62 -1.99 -6.25
CA VAL A 281 -2.11 -3.34 -6.54
C VAL A 281 -3.14 -4.36 -6.06
N ILE A 282 -3.48 -5.31 -6.91
CA ILE A 282 -4.41 -6.39 -6.66
C ILE A 282 -3.74 -7.69 -7.07
N ALA A 283 -3.03 -8.33 -6.15
CA ALA A 283 -2.46 -9.66 -6.40
C ALA A 283 -3.57 -10.71 -6.33
N ILE A 284 -3.58 -11.67 -7.26
CA ILE A 284 -4.67 -12.65 -7.44
C ILE A 284 -4.07 -14.03 -7.73
N GLY A 285 -4.54 -15.04 -7.01
CA GLY A 285 -4.12 -16.43 -7.25
C GLY A 285 -4.40 -17.35 -6.09
N SER A 286 -3.64 -18.42 -5.96
CA SER A 286 -3.60 -19.25 -4.76
C SER A 286 -2.93 -18.49 -3.62
N LEU A 287 -3.07 -18.95 -2.38
CA LEU A 287 -2.36 -18.35 -1.24
C LEU A 287 -0.83 -18.38 -1.45
N ALA A 288 -0.30 -19.43 -2.09
CA ALA A 288 1.11 -19.51 -2.45
C ALA A 288 1.47 -18.41 -3.47
N THR A 289 0.64 -18.18 -4.50
CA THR A 289 0.84 -17.09 -5.46
C THR A 289 0.89 -15.73 -4.77
N ILE A 290 -0.02 -15.47 -3.82
CA ILE A 290 -0.01 -14.22 -3.04
C ILE A 290 1.28 -14.11 -2.21
N ALA A 291 1.70 -15.20 -1.56
CA ALA A 291 2.92 -15.21 -0.75
C ALA A 291 4.18 -14.97 -1.59
N ASP A 292 4.21 -15.45 -2.83
CA ASP A 292 5.36 -15.32 -3.73
C ASP A 292 5.34 -14.07 -4.62
N SER A 293 4.20 -13.37 -4.71
CA SER A 293 4.04 -12.20 -5.57
C SER A 293 5.07 -11.10 -5.26
N THR A 294 5.65 -10.55 -6.31
CA THR A 294 6.58 -9.42 -6.28
C THR A 294 5.97 -8.12 -6.80
N LEU A 295 4.65 -8.08 -7.03
CA LEU A 295 3.96 -6.92 -7.62
C LEU A 295 4.25 -5.60 -6.90
N GLY A 296 4.50 -5.61 -5.59
CA GLY A 296 4.89 -4.40 -4.86
C GLY A 296 6.23 -3.82 -5.32
N THR A 297 7.19 -4.66 -5.70
CA THR A 297 8.50 -4.24 -6.21
C THR A 297 8.52 -4.09 -7.74
N ASP A 298 7.75 -4.89 -8.47
CA ASP A 298 7.65 -4.82 -9.95
C ASP A 298 7.11 -3.47 -10.45
N LEU A 299 6.34 -2.79 -9.61
CA LEU A 299 5.66 -1.52 -9.93
C LEU A 299 6.38 -0.30 -9.36
N ALA A 300 7.37 -0.50 -8.51
CA ALA A 300 8.18 0.58 -7.95
C ALA A 300 9.24 1.02 -8.96
N GLU A 301 9.54 2.31 -8.99
CA GLU A 301 10.64 2.82 -9.79
C GLU A 301 11.98 2.31 -9.23
N PRO A 302 12.97 1.99 -10.09
CA PRO A 302 14.29 1.60 -9.63
C PRO A 302 14.91 2.67 -8.74
N SER A 303 15.72 2.24 -7.74
CA SER A 303 16.45 3.19 -6.90
C SER A 303 17.39 4.08 -7.74
N ALA A 304 17.27 5.39 -7.57
CA ALA A 304 18.16 6.36 -8.21
C ALA A 304 19.52 6.53 -7.48
N MET A 305 19.66 5.97 -6.27
CA MET A 305 20.88 6.09 -5.48
C MET A 305 21.81 4.89 -5.68
N ASP A 306 23.09 5.08 -5.37
CA ASP A 306 24.06 3.99 -5.30
C ASP A 306 23.70 3.04 -4.14
N THR A 307 23.40 1.81 -4.45
CA THR A 307 22.98 0.79 -3.48
C THR A 307 24.08 -0.21 -3.10
N ARG A 308 25.31 -0.06 -3.63
CA ARG A 308 26.42 -0.99 -3.39
C ARG A 308 26.87 -1.10 -1.93
N PHE A 309 26.54 -0.11 -1.10
CA PHE A 309 26.81 -0.15 0.34
C PHE A 309 25.78 -0.98 1.13
N ILE A 310 24.62 -1.27 0.56
CA ILE A 310 23.55 -2.04 1.22
C ILE A 310 23.97 -3.49 1.34
N LYS A 311 24.07 -3.98 2.57
CA LYS A 311 24.40 -5.38 2.87
C LYS A 311 23.34 -5.97 3.78
N PRO A 312 22.40 -6.75 3.24
CA PRO A 312 21.41 -7.45 4.03
C PRO A 312 22.05 -8.41 5.04
N GLY A 313 21.35 -8.65 6.15
CA GLY A 313 21.81 -9.59 7.17
C GLY A 313 20.83 -9.76 8.29
N ILE A 314 21.16 -10.68 9.21
CA ILE A 314 20.40 -10.94 10.42
C ILE A 314 21.01 -10.10 11.55
N ALA A 315 20.16 -9.51 12.38
CA ALA A 315 20.57 -8.76 13.56
C ALA A 315 20.09 -9.44 14.85
N SER A 316 20.95 -9.53 15.85
CA SER A 316 20.52 -9.78 17.23
C SER A 316 19.86 -8.51 17.78
N TRP A 317 18.86 -8.66 18.65
CA TRP A 317 18.06 -7.53 19.13
C TRP A 317 17.58 -7.76 20.56
N SER A 318 18.21 -7.06 21.52
CA SER A 318 17.94 -7.25 22.94
C SER A 318 16.51 -6.88 23.34
N TRP A 319 15.94 -5.84 22.75
CA TRP A 319 14.58 -5.39 23.05
C TRP A 319 13.52 -6.46 22.73
N GLY A 320 13.70 -7.24 21.69
CA GLY A 320 12.78 -8.31 21.34
C GLY A 320 12.57 -9.31 22.48
N LEU A 321 13.59 -9.56 23.28
CA LEU A 321 13.57 -10.50 24.41
C LEU A 321 13.44 -9.81 25.78
N LEU A 322 14.22 -8.74 26.03
CA LEU A 322 14.45 -8.16 27.35
C LEU A 322 13.82 -6.78 27.55
N LYS A 323 13.25 -6.18 26.49
CA LYS A 323 12.61 -4.86 26.48
C LYS A 323 13.54 -3.69 26.84
N ASP A 324 12.97 -2.54 27.22
CA ASP A 324 13.63 -1.24 27.31
C ASP A 324 14.80 -1.18 28.32
N ASP A 325 14.69 -1.85 29.45
CA ASP A 325 15.71 -1.83 30.51
C ASP A 325 17.02 -2.51 30.10
N ALA A 326 16.99 -3.31 29.05
CA ALA A 326 18.15 -4.02 28.52
C ALA A 326 19.02 -3.20 27.56
N THR A 327 18.67 -1.96 27.22
CA THR A 327 19.52 -1.09 26.40
C THR A 327 20.67 -0.53 27.25
N VAL A 328 21.54 -1.40 27.78
CA VAL A 328 22.70 -1.04 28.57
C VAL A 328 23.95 -1.75 28.07
N TYR A 329 25.12 -1.16 28.29
CA TYR A 329 26.40 -1.55 27.67
C TYR A 329 26.69 -3.07 27.82
N SER A 330 26.59 -3.62 29.03
CA SER A 330 26.92 -5.03 29.29
C SER A 330 26.00 -6.03 28.61
N VAL A 331 24.70 -5.68 28.46
CA VAL A 331 23.74 -6.50 27.74
C VAL A 331 24.04 -6.45 26.24
N GLN A 332 24.37 -5.27 25.69
CA GLN A 332 24.70 -5.16 24.26
C GLN A 332 25.97 -5.95 23.92
N GLN A 333 26.99 -6.00 24.78
CA GLN A 333 28.13 -6.89 24.60
C GLN A 333 27.72 -8.36 24.44
N GLN A 334 26.82 -8.85 25.31
CA GLN A 334 26.32 -10.24 25.23
C GLN A 334 25.58 -10.51 23.94
N PHE A 335 24.78 -9.55 23.43
CA PHE A 335 24.08 -9.69 22.17
C PHE A 335 25.02 -9.62 20.96
N ILE A 336 26.12 -8.86 21.05
CA ILE A 336 27.20 -8.89 20.05
C ILE A 336 27.90 -10.25 20.05
N ASP A 337 28.21 -10.80 21.22
CA ASP A 337 28.82 -12.13 21.34
C ASP A 337 27.90 -13.20 20.76
N HIS A 338 26.61 -13.15 21.08
CA HIS A 338 25.63 -14.08 20.51
C HIS A 338 25.52 -13.94 19.01
N ALA A 339 25.50 -12.72 18.44
CA ALA A 339 25.49 -12.51 17.01
C ALA A 339 26.76 -13.11 16.34
N ALA A 340 27.93 -12.94 16.95
CA ALA A 340 29.18 -13.52 16.46
C ALA A 340 29.14 -15.06 16.47
N ASP A 341 28.68 -15.67 17.57
CA ASP A 341 28.57 -17.13 17.72
C ASP A 341 27.59 -17.74 16.72
N MET A 342 26.49 -17.01 16.41
CA MET A 342 25.48 -17.40 15.43
C MET A 342 25.85 -17.02 13.99
N HIS A 343 26.98 -16.39 13.76
CA HIS A 343 27.42 -15.87 12.45
C HIS A 343 26.42 -14.87 11.85
N TRP A 344 25.70 -14.10 12.68
CA TRP A 344 24.84 -13.03 12.27
C TRP A 344 25.64 -11.75 12.00
N GLN A 345 25.17 -10.97 11.03
CA GLN A 345 25.91 -9.82 10.52
C GLN A 345 25.84 -8.60 11.42
N TYR A 346 24.78 -8.49 12.25
CA TYR A 346 24.49 -7.26 12.97
C TYR A 346 24.00 -7.49 14.38
N THR A 347 24.10 -6.42 15.19
CA THR A 347 23.39 -6.24 16.47
C THR A 347 22.69 -4.90 16.44
N LEU A 348 21.38 -4.87 16.75
CA LEU A 348 20.59 -3.65 16.90
C LEU A 348 20.56 -3.23 18.35
N ILE A 349 21.06 -2.03 18.63
CA ILE A 349 20.95 -1.34 19.92
C ILE A 349 19.71 -0.44 19.86
N ASP A 350 18.73 -0.73 20.69
CA ASP A 350 17.38 -0.13 20.63
C ASP A 350 17.30 1.24 21.35
N GLY A 351 16.09 1.77 21.52
CA GLY A 351 15.80 3.09 22.07
C GLY A 351 16.51 3.42 23.38
N ASP A 352 16.69 4.69 23.65
CA ASP A 352 17.39 5.26 24.81
C ASP A 352 18.90 4.97 24.89
N TRP A 353 19.51 4.45 23.82
CA TRP A 353 20.94 4.18 23.80
C TRP A 353 21.79 5.44 24.05
N ASP A 354 21.31 6.60 23.59
CA ASP A 354 22.01 7.89 23.76
C ASP A 354 22.07 8.33 25.23
N GLN A 355 21.07 7.97 26.04
CA GLN A 355 21.02 8.28 27.47
C GLN A 355 21.68 7.17 28.34
N LYS A 356 21.43 5.90 28.03
CA LYS A 356 21.84 4.76 28.83
C LYS A 356 23.27 4.28 28.52
N ILE A 357 23.75 4.50 27.29
CA ILE A 357 25.06 4.09 26.79
C ILE A 357 25.93 5.32 26.51
N GLY A 358 25.44 6.24 25.69
CA GLY A 358 26.16 7.42 25.24
C GLY A 358 27.20 7.14 24.15
N ASP A 359 27.69 8.21 23.50
CA ASP A 359 28.52 8.12 22.30
C ASP A 359 29.86 7.40 22.53
N ASP A 360 30.55 7.66 23.65
CA ASP A 360 31.86 7.07 23.93
C ASP A 360 31.76 5.55 24.11
N LYS A 361 30.77 5.08 24.88
CA LYS A 361 30.55 3.65 25.06
C LYS A 361 29.96 2.99 23.83
N LEU A 362 29.17 3.72 23.02
CA LEU A 362 28.72 3.24 21.71
C LEU A 362 29.92 3.00 20.79
N LYS A 363 30.89 3.91 20.76
CA LYS A 363 32.13 3.71 19.99
C LYS A 363 32.87 2.46 20.42
N HIS A 364 33.00 2.22 21.73
CA HIS A 364 33.61 0.99 22.26
C HIS A 364 32.84 -0.27 21.84
N LEU A 365 31.50 -0.25 21.85
CA LEU A 365 30.69 -1.38 21.35
C LEU A 365 30.86 -1.61 19.85
N VAL A 366 30.96 -0.55 19.07
CA VAL A 366 31.22 -0.64 17.62
C VAL A 366 32.58 -1.28 17.35
N ASP A 367 33.62 -0.86 18.05
CA ASP A 367 34.97 -1.43 17.88
C ASP A 367 35.02 -2.90 18.36
N TYR A 368 34.37 -3.21 19.46
CA TYR A 368 34.23 -4.56 19.97
C TYR A 368 33.52 -5.48 18.98
N ALA A 369 32.40 -5.03 18.41
CA ALA A 369 31.64 -5.76 17.42
C ALA A 369 32.42 -5.96 16.12
N ALA A 370 33.13 -4.92 15.67
CA ALA A 370 33.97 -4.98 14.48
C ALA A 370 35.07 -6.03 14.61
N GLY A 371 35.69 -6.16 15.81
CA GLY A 371 36.67 -7.21 16.11
C GLY A 371 36.12 -8.63 16.04
N LYS A 372 34.78 -8.78 16.02
CA LYS A 372 34.05 -10.04 15.89
C LYS A 372 33.30 -10.19 14.55
N ASN A 373 33.56 -9.31 13.58
CA ASN A 373 32.85 -9.22 12.30
C ASN A 373 31.34 -8.99 12.41
N VAL A 374 30.89 -8.29 13.46
CA VAL A 374 29.51 -7.90 13.69
C VAL A 374 29.38 -6.38 13.48
N GLY A 375 28.39 -5.93 12.71
CA GLY A 375 28.05 -4.53 12.54
C GLY A 375 27.04 -4.06 13.59
N ILE A 376 27.10 -2.78 13.98
CA ILE A 376 26.13 -2.19 14.91
C ILE A 376 25.11 -1.38 14.12
N TRP A 377 23.83 -1.57 14.44
CA TRP A 377 22.72 -0.68 14.11
C TRP A 377 22.22 0.01 15.37
N VAL A 378 21.70 1.22 15.22
CA VAL A 378 21.14 1.99 16.34
C VAL A 378 19.72 2.45 16.01
N TRP A 379 18.90 2.60 17.04
CA TRP A 379 17.51 2.99 16.92
C TRP A 379 17.34 4.51 17.02
N TYR A 380 16.34 5.05 16.30
CA TYR A 380 15.93 6.45 16.33
C TYR A 380 14.42 6.59 16.36
N ASN A 381 13.95 7.57 17.11
CA ASN A 381 12.60 8.10 17.01
C ASN A 381 12.55 9.15 15.90
N SER A 382 11.75 8.92 14.85
CA SER A 382 11.59 9.88 13.74
C SER A 382 10.88 11.15 14.18
N SER A 383 10.08 11.08 15.27
CA SER A 383 9.17 12.15 15.66
C SER A 383 9.85 13.30 16.42
N GLY A 384 9.16 14.42 16.46
CA GLY A 384 9.43 15.57 17.30
C GLY A 384 8.39 15.70 18.43
N ASP A 385 8.10 16.94 18.80
CA ASP A 385 7.20 17.25 19.93
C ASP A 385 5.72 16.91 19.68
N TRP A 386 5.33 16.63 18.43
CA TRP A 386 3.98 16.17 18.09
C TRP A 386 3.63 14.76 18.58
N ASN A 387 4.65 13.98 18.97
CA ASN A 387 4.47 12.62 19.47
C ASN A 387 4.84 12.58 20.95
N THR A 388 4.01 11.93 21.77
CA THR A 388 4.17 11.89 23.23
C THR A 388 5.11 10.81 23.71
N THR A 389 5.63 9.94 22.82
CA THR A 389 6.59 8.89 23.22
C THR A 389 7.84 9.49 23.85
N LYS A 390 8.33 8.82 24.89
CA LYS A 390 9.52 9.24 25.66
C LYS A 390 10.84 8.71 25.11
N TYR A 391 10.81 7.75 24.18
CA TYR A 391 12.01 7.06 23.69
C TYR A 391 12.93 7.98 22.89
N SER A 392 14.22 7.91 23.17
CA SER A 392 15.27 8.69 22.51
C SER A 392 16.26 7.80 21.73
N PRO A 393 17.06 8.35 20.78
CA PRO A 393 17.14 9.74 20.35
C PRO A 393 15.86 10.22 19.64
N LYS A 394 15.35 11.38 20.03
CA LYS A 394 14.14 12.00 19.49
C LYS A 394 14.45 13.42 19.04
N SER A 395 13.69 13.97 18.09
CA SER A 395 13.84 15.30 17.52
C SER A 395 15.17 15.56 16.78
N ARG A 396 15.95 14.52 16.47
CA ARG A 396 17.25 14.65 15.80
C ARG A 396 17.20 14.50 14.29
N LEU A 397 16.08 14.00 13.74
CA LEU A 397 15.96 13.70 12.32
C LEU A 397 14.99 14.63 11.56
N LEU A 398 14.55 15.75 12.16
CA LEU A 398 13.41 16.54 11.66
C LEU A 398 13.69 17.29 10.37
N THR A 399 14.94 17.71 10.14
CA THR A 399 15.34 18.43 8.92
C THR A 399 16.40 17.66 8.14
N ALA A 400 16.56 17.96 6.86
CA ALA A 400 17.62 17.37 6.03
C ALA A 400 19.01 17.61 6.64
N GLU A 401 19.25 18.83 7.15
CA GLU A 401 20.54 19.21 7.75
C GLU A 401 20.83 18.40 9.01
N THR A 402 19.83 18.25 9.91
CA THR A 402 20.02 17.47 11.15
C THR A 402 20.22 15.99 10.84
N ARG A 403 19.50 15.43 9.84
CA ARG A 403 19.71 14.06 9.37
C ARG A 403 21.14 13.86 8.84
N GLN A 404 21.62 14.76 8.00
CA GLN A 404 22.99 14.67 7.47
C GLN A 404 24.04 14.72 8.58
N GLN A 405 23.89 15.61 9.54
CA GLN A 405 24.80 15.72 10.68
C GLN A 405 24.80 14.45 11.54
N GLU A 406 23.63 13.95 11.87
CA GLU A 406 23.50 12.76 12.72
C GLU A 406 24.03 11.51 12.00
N PHE A 407 23.70 11.30 10.74
CA PHE A 407 24.20 10.17 9.97
C PHE A 407 25.72 10.26 9.68
N ALA A 408 26.25 11.45 9.47
CA ALA A 408 27.70 11.64 9.38
C ALA A 408 28.41 11.27 10.70
N LYS A 409 27.84 11.65 11.84
CA LYS A 409 28.32 11.26 13.17
C LYS A 409 28.32 9.73 13.32
N LEU A 410 27.21 9.06 13.03
CA LEU A 410 27.10 7.60 13.10
C LEU A 410 28.09 6.90 12.18
N HIS A 411 28.25 7.37 10.97
CA HIS A 411 29.24 6.85 10.02
C HIS A 411 30.67 6.95 10.58
N ASN A 412 31.03 8.10 11.16
CA ASN A 412 32.35 8.31 11.77
C ASN A 412 32.58 7.40 13.00
N LEU A 413 31.54 7.07 13.74
CA LEU A 413 31.61 6.09 14.82
C LEU A 413 31.75 4.64 14.31
N GLY A 414 31.45 4.38 13.02
CA GLY A 414 31.50 3.06 12.40
C GLY A 414 30.17 2.28 12.45
N VAL A 415 29.08 2.93 12.84
CA VAL A 415 27.71 2.35 12.81
C VAL A 415 27.35 1.99 11.35
N LYS A 416 26.66 0.85 11.17
CA LYS A 416 26.37 0.27 9.85
C LYS A 416 24.93 0.50 9.37
N GLY A 417 24.03 0.84 10.27
CA GLY A 417 22.63 1.08 9.90
C GLY A 417 21.83 1.70 11.04
N VAL A 418 20.61 2.08 10.71
CA VAL A 418 19.65 2.65 11.66
C VAL A 418 18.29 1.97 11.53
N LYS A 419 17.63 1.75 12.66
CA LYS A 419 16.17 1.49 12.73
C LYS A 419 15.52 2.82 13.08
N ILE A 420 14.54 3.24 12.27
CA ILE A 420 13.81 4.50 12.49
C ILE A 420 12.34 4.15 12.73
N ASP A 421 11.79 4.65 13.82
CA ASP A 421 10.47 4.29 14.34
C ASP A 421 9.59 5.53 14.58
N PHE A 422 8.29 5.34 14.88
CA PHE A 422 7.34 6.38 15.27
C PHE A 422 7.03 7.45 14.22
N PHE A 423 6.95 7.08 12.94
CA PHE A 423 6.48 7.99 11.90
C PHE A 423 5.06 8.48 12.19
N ALA A 424 4.78 9.76 11.87
CA ALA A 424 3.54 10.42 12.27
C ALA A 424 2.33 10.10 11.38
N GLY A 425 2.44 9.20 10.41
CA GLY A 425 1.32 8.77 9.60
C GLY A 425 1.56 8.76 8.10
N ASP A 426 0.46 8.76 7.35
CA ASP A 426 0.41 8.49 5.91
C ASP A 426 0.24 9.74 5.05
N GLY A 427 0.22 10.93 5.64
CA GLY A 427 0.08 12.19 4.89
C GLY A 427 1.27 12.46 3.98
N GLN A 428 1.04 13.24 2.92
CA GLN A 428 2.06 13.56 1.92
C GLN A 428 3.34 14.13 2.55
N SER A 429 3.22 15.00 3.54
CA SER A 429 4.39 15.57 4.23
C SER A 429 5.21 14.55 5.01
N MET A 430 4.58 13.44 5.44
CA MET A 430 5.27 12.32 6.09
C MET A 430 5.96 11.41 5.07
N MET A 431 5.36 11.20 3.89
CA MET A 431 6.00 10.48 2.79
C MET A 431 7.21 11.27 2.24
N ALA A 432 7.14 12.58 2.23
CA ALA A 432 8.26 13.46 1.83
C ALA A 432 9.43 13.47 2.85
N TYR A 433 9.12 13.23 4.11
CA TYR A 433 10.10 13.16 5.19
C TYR A 433 10.90 11.87 5.17
#